data_c6d6d4b3a58e9e6a477a375bed0be743
#
_entry.id   c6d6d4b3a58e9e6a477a375bed0be743
#
_cell.length_a   1.000
_cell.length_b   1.000
_cell.length_c   1.000
_cell.angle_alpha   90.00
_cell.angle_beta   90.00
_cell.angle_gamma   90.00
#
_symmetry.space_group_name_H-M   'P 1'
#
loop_
_entity.id
_entity.type
_entity.pdbx_description
1 polymer ?
#
loop_
_entity_poly.entity_id
_entity_poly.type
_entity_poly.pdbx_seq_one_letter_code
_entity_poly.pdbx_strand_id
1 'polypeptide(L)'
;VSYRTQNVRNRGYVAGMSDFTIKALTPETFDDFAALVERNKGMFASCWCTHFHPDCAEKGQSAEGNRALKQRLVADGIAHAALVYDGDRAVAWAEYGSPEELPNIQHRKEYVATAERMPDYRVTCILVERGLRGQGLAAIALRGAVELIAQAGGGLVEGYPHDTGGVRKKNSSFLYNGTRTMYEREGFTYDRPKGLGNCVMVREVAPSTRN
;
A
#
# COMPACT_ATOMS: atom_id res chain seq x y z
N VAL A 1 -17.22 -11.15 -5.12
CA VAL A 1 -16.00 -11.91 -5.48
C VAL A 1 -15.42 -12.45 -4.17
N SER A 2 -15.40 -13.79 -4.00
CA SER A 2 -14.91 -14.42 -2.77
C SER A 2 -13.37 -14.43 -2.75
N TYR A 3 -12.76 -13.60 -1.93
CA TYR A 3 -11.31 -13.61 -1.71
C TYR A 3 -10.93 -14.77 -0.79
N ARG A 4 -10.24 -15.76 -1.33
CA ARG A 4 -9.69 -16.85 -0.51
C ARG A 4 -8.40 -16.39 0.16
N THR A 5 -8.28 -16.65 1.46
CA THR A 5 -7.04 -16.56 2.22
C THR A 5 -6.01 -17.52 1.61
N GLN A 6 -4.93 -17.00 1.07
CA GLN A 6 -3.81 -17.83 0.59
C GLN A 6 -2.63 -17.71 1.54
N ASN A 7 -2.15 -18.86 2.00
CA ASN A 7 -0.88 -18.97 2.69
C ASN A 7 0.26 -18.90 1.67
N VAL A 8 0.81 -17.73 1.45
CA VAL A 8 2.02 -17.56 0.64
C VAL A 8 3.21 -17.96 1.49
N ARG A 9 3.68 -19.21 1.36
CA ARG A 9 4.92 -19.66 1.97
C ARG A 9 6.10 -19.04 1.21
N ASN A 10 6.71 -18.04 1.80
CA ASN A 10 7.94 -17.43 1.29
C ASN A 10 9.11 -18.40 1.46
N ARG A 11 9.44 -19.19 0.42
CA ARG A 11 10.64 -20.02 0.39
C ARG A 11 11.86 -19.16 0.03
N GLY A 12 12.58 -18.73 1.04
CA GLY A 12 13.92 -18.16 0.89
C GLY A 12 14.10 -16.83 1.59
N TYR A 13 14.33 -16.85 2.89
CA TYR A 13 15.32 -16.02 3.58
C TYR A 13 15.39 -16.40 5.06
N VAL A 14 16.61 -16.72 5.54
CA VAL A 14 17.14 -16.77 6.93
C VAL A 14 16.25 -17.45 8.01
N ALA A 15 16.80 -18.44 8.67
CA ALA A 15 16.25 -19.10 9.86
C ALA A 15 15.84 -18.06 10.93
N GLY A 16 14.53 -18.05 11.31
CA GLY A 16 13.98 -17.21 12.38
C GLY A 16 12.88 -16.24 11.96
N MET A 17 12.42 -16.21 10.70
CA MET A 17 11.29 -15.39 10.29
C MET A 17 9.97 -16.16 10.45
N SER A 18 9.04 -15.57 11.21
CA SER A 18 7.62 -15.97 11.25
C SER A 18 7.07 -16.11 9.83
N ASP A 19 6.21 -17.11 9.59
CA ASP A 19 5.47 -17.27 8.34
C ASP A 19 4.40 -16.15 8.25
N PHE A 20 4.76 -15.02 7.64
CA PHE A 20 3.79 -13.94 7.39
C PHE A 20 2.76 -14.39 6.36
N THR A 21 1.49 -14.09 6.62
CA THR A 21 0.40 -14.35 5.67
C THR A 21 -0.18 -13.03 5.15
N ILE A 22 -0.76 -13.07 3.93
CA ILE A 22 -1.41 -11.93 3.32
C ILE A 22 -2.92 -12.18 3.27
N LYS A 23 -3.69 -11.17 3.72
CA LYS A 23 -5.14 -11.14 3.53
C LYS A 23 -5.53 -9.81 2.87
N ALA A 24 -6.58 -9.83 2.05
CA ALA A 24 -7.17 -8.61 1.54
C ALA A 24 -7.88 -7.84 2.65
N LEU A 25 -7.91 -6.50 2.57
CA LEU A 25 -8.79 -5.67 3.37
C LEU A 25 -10.22 -5.85 2.85
N THR A 26 -11.08 -6.38 3.71
CA THR A 26 -12.50 -6.64 3.46
C THR A 26 -13.30 -6.25 4.71
N PRO A 27 -14.64 -6.24 4.69
CA PRO A 27 -15.43 -6.04 5.90
C PRO A 27 -15.06 -7.00 7.04
N GLU A 28 -14.69 -8.25 6.72
CA GLU A 28 -14.32 -9.27 7.70
C GLU A 28 -12.93 -9.04 8.33
N THR A 29 -12.02 -8.35 7.64
CA THR A 29 -10.66 -8.04 8.12
C THR A 29 -10.51 -6.57 8.56
N PHE A 30 -11.60 -5.79 8.51
CA PHE A 30 -11.55 -4.37 8.85
C PHE A 30 -11.14 -4.11 10.30
N ASP A 31 -11.60 -4.92 11.25
CA ASP A 31 -11.25 -4.75 12.67
C ASP A 31 -9.76 -5.01 12.92
N ASP A 32 -9.14 -5.93 12.21
CA ASP A 32 -7.68 -6.16 12.27
C ASP A 32 -6.89 -4.97 11.73
N PHE A 33 -7.35 -4.39 10.61
CA PHE A 33 -6.80 -3.15 10.06
C PHE A 33 -6.98 -1.99 11.06
N ALA A 34 -8.17 -1.82 11.64
CA ALA A 34 -8.46 -0.78 12.61
C ALA A 34 -7.54 -0.90 13.85
N ALA A 35 -7.39 -2.10 14.38
CA ALA A 35 -6.50 -2.36 15.50
C ALA A 35 -5.04 -2.01 15.18
N LEU A 36 -4.58 -2.28 13.94
CA LEU A 36 -3.23 -1.90 13.49
C LEU A 36 -3.07 -0.38 13.39
N VAL A 37 -4.07 0.35 12.86
CA VAL A 37 -4.07 1.82 12.79
C VAL A 37 -3.98 2.42 14.19
N GLU A 38 -4.82 1.96 15.12
CA GLU A 38 -4.92 2.48 16.48
C GLU A 38 -3.63 2.25 17.29
N ARG A 39 -2.95 1.12 17.08
CA ARG A 39 -1.63 0.85 17.68
C ARG A 39 -0.52 1.77 17.19
N ASN A 40 -0.63 2.25 15.94
CA ASN A 40 0.36 3.12 15.32
C ASN A 40 0.04 4.61 15.51
N LYS A 41 -0.04 5.08 16.73
CA LYS A 41 -0.31 6.50 17.10
C LYS A 41 0.40 7.50 16.17
N GLY A 42 -0.20 8.66 15.94
CA GLY A 42 0.34 9.75 15.14
C GLY A 42 -0.45 9.98 13.84
N MET A 43 0.23 10.45 12.79
CA MET A 43 -0.43 10.89 11.55
C MET A 43 -1.33 9.81 10.93
N PHE A 44 -0.92 8.55 10.93
CA PHE A 44 -1.71 7.46 10.36
C PHE A 44 -2.96 7.10 11.19
N ALA A 45 -2.90 7.28 12.52
CA ALA A 45 -4.06 7.08 13.39
C ALA A 45 -5.16 8.14 13.19
N SER A 46 -4.86 9.26 12.55
CA SER A 46 -5.84 10.29 12.20
C SER A 46 -6.32 10.20 10.76
N CYS A 47 -5.46 9.81 9.81
CA CYS A 47 -5.83 9.81 8.38
C CYS A 47 -6.50 8.52 7.91
N TRP A 48 -6.33 7.38 8.59
CA TRP A 48 -6.90 6.08 8.21
C TRP A 48 -6.68 5.70 6.73
N CYS A 49 -5.65 6.20 6.11
CA CYS A 49 -5.39 6.15 4.66
C CYS A 49 -6.58 6.57 3.79
N THR A 50 -7.39 7.53 4.24
CA THR A 50 -8.48 8.09 3.44
C THR A 50 -8.02 9.23 2.53
N HIS A 51 -6.82 9.77 2.75
CA HIS A 51 -6.27 10.93 2.03
C HIS A 51 -6.29 10.78 0.50
N PHE A 52 -6.06 9.57 0.01
CA PHE A 52 -5.96 9.29 -1.42
C PHE A 52 -7.33 9.11 -2.11
N HIS A 53 -8.39 8.86 -1.34
CA HIS A 53 -9.75 8.69 -1.85
C HIS A 53 -10.43 10.02 -2.20
N PRO A 54 -11.42 10.04 -3.12
CA PRO A 54 -12.09 11.27 -3.57
C PRO A 54 -12.77 12.05 -2.44
N ASP A 55 -13.38 11.31 -1.50
CA ASP A 55 -14.20 11.87 -0.41
C ASP A 55 -13.38 12.35 0.78
N CYS A 56 -12.04 12.30 0.69
CA CYS A 56 -11.17 12.81 1.73
C CYS A 56 -11.19 14.34 1.74
N ALA A 57 -11.86 14.94 2.70
CA ALA A 57 -11.70 16.35 3.00
C ALA A 57 -10.40 16.56 3.77
N GLU A 58 -9.41 17.21 3.19
CA GLU A 58 -8.07 17.41 3.79
C GLU A 58 -8.06 18.15 5.12
N LYS A 59 -9.12 18.89 5.44
CA LYS A 59 -9.16 19.73 6.65
C LYS A 59 -10.50 19.54 7.38
N GLY A 60 -10.41 19.05 8.61
CA GLY A 60 -11.52 19.04 9.53
C GLY A 60 -12.19 17.69 9.78
N GLN A 61 -11.77 16.63 9.13
CA GLN A 61 -12.24 15.30 9.50
C GLN A 61 -11.53 14.82 10.77
N SER A 62 -12.31 14.35 11.73
CA SER A 62 -11.78 13.73 12.94
C SER A 62 -11.23 12.32 12.62
N ALA A 63 -10.44 11.76 13.53
CA ALA A 63 -9.99 10.37 13.41
C ALA A 63 -11.18 9.39 13.31
N GLU A 64 -12.26 9.66 14.05
CA GLU A 64 -13.51 8.89 14.01
C GLU A 64 -14.23 9.02 12.66
N GLY A 65 -14.28 10.24 12.10
CA GLY A 65 -14.84 10.48 10.77
C GLY A 65 -14.07 9.76 9.67
N ASN A 66 -12.73 9.79 9.73
CA ASN A 66 -11.87 9.06 8.80
C ASN A 66 -12.02 7.54 8.97
N ARG A 67 -12.14 7.03 10.19
CA ARG A 67 -12.43 5.61 10.45
C ARG A 67 -13.76 5.20 9.81
N ALA A 68 -14.82 5.97 10.04
CA ALA A 68 -16.14 5.69 9.47
C ALA A 68 -16.13 5.75 7.95
N LEU A 69 -15.44 6.73 7.35
CA LEU A 69 -15.23 6.82 5.90
C LEU A 69 -14.51 5.59 5.37
N LYS A 70 -13.37 5.20 5.97
CA LYS A 70 -12.62 4.02 5.53
C LYS A 70 -13.46 2.76 5.61
N GLN A 71 -14.22 2.58 6.69
CA GLN A 71 -15.12 1.43 6.88
C GLN A 71 -16.18 1.35 5.78
N ARG A 72 -16.81 2.49 5.44
CA ARG A 72 -17.77 2.57 4.34
C ARG A 72 -17.13 2.23 3.01
N LEU A 73 -15.97 2.82 2.69
CA LEU A 73 -15.26 2.56 1.42
C LEU A 73 -14.85 1.09 1.29
N VAL A 74 -14.50 0.42 2.38
CA VAL A 74 -14.23 -1.03 2.39
C VAL A 74 -15.49 -1.83 2.14
N ALA A 75 -16.61 -1.48 2.80
CA ALA A 75 -17.90 -2.15 2.61
C ALA A 75 -18.43 -1.99 1.17
N ASP A 76 -18.19 -0.83 0.57
CA ASP A 76 -18.58 -0.51 -0.82
C ASP A 76 -17.61 -1.13 -1.87
N GLY A 77 -16.53 -1.79 -1.43
CA GLY A 77 -15.54 -2.40 -2.32
C GLY A 77 -14.65 -1.37 -3.06
N ILE A 78 -14.51 -0.15 -2.53
CA ILE A 78 -13.73 0.96 -3.13
C ILE A 78 -12.33 1.07 -2.51
N ALA A 79 -12.19 0.73 -1.22
CA ALA A 79 -10.90 0.80 -0.55
C ALA A 79 -10.26 -0.58 -0.43
N HIS A 80 -9.08 -0.73 -1.03
CA HIS A 80 -8.33 -1.97 -1.10
C HIS A 80 -6.98 -1.86 -0.38
N ALA A 81 -6.58 -2.89 0.34
CA ALA A 81 -5.23 -3.04 0.86
C ALA A 81 -4.84 -4.51 1.02
N ALA A 82 -3.54 -4.79 0.92
CA ALA A 82 -2.95 -6.03 1.37
C ALA A 82 -2.55 -5.88 2.84
N LEU A 83 -3.09 -6.71 3.72
CA LEU A 83 -2.74 -6.78 5.13
C LEU A 83 -1.74 -7.90 5.35
N VAL A 84 -0.64 -7.61 6.03
CA VAL A 84 0.38 -8.59 6.44
C VAL A 84 0.10 -9.01 7.86
N TYR A 85 0.00 -10.30 8.10
CA TYR A 85 -0.26 -10.90 9.39
C TYR A 85 0.96 -11.65 9.93
N ASP A 86 1.21 -11.48 11.22
CA ASP A 86 2.08 -12.32 12.05
C ASP A 86 1.16 -13.12 12.98
N GLY A 87 0.98 -14.41 12.68
CA GLY A 87 -0.10 -15.20 13.26
C GLY A 87 -1.48 -14.59 12.93
N ASP A 88 -2.26 -14.28 13.96
CA ASP A 88 -3.61 -13.69 13.83
C ASP A 88 -3.62 -12.16 13.88
N ARG A 89 -2.45 -11.52 13.94
CA ARG A 89 -2.32 -10.09 14.13
C ARG A 89 -1.83 -9.39 12.87
N ALA A 90 -2.61 -8.43 12.36
CA ALA A 90 -2.16 -7.55 11.27
C ALA A 90 -1.02 -6.63 11.77
N VAL A 91 0.11 -6.59 11.01
CA VAL A 91 1.33 -5.86 11.40
C VAL A 91 1.81 -4.87 10.34
N ALA A 92 1.30 -4.97 9.10
CA ALA A 92 1.57 -4.01 8.04
C ALA A 92 0.44 -4.00 7.02
N TRP A 93 0.36 -2.96 6.20
CA TRP A 93 -0.50 -2.92 5.01
C TRP A 93 0.15 -2.19 3.85
N ALA A 94 -0.35 -2.47 2.63
CA ALA A 94 -0.14 -1.66 1.44
C ALA A 94 -1.49 -1.35 0.80
N GLU A 95 -1.87 -0.05 0.73
CA GLU A 95 -3.06 0.42 0.05
C GLU A 95 -2.84 0.44 -1.45
N TYR A 96 -3.80 -0.07 -2.20
CA TYR A 96 -3.82 -0.02 -3.66
C TYR A 96 -5.25 0.22 -4.16
N GLY A 97 -5.37 0.65 -5.39
CA GLY A 97 -6.66 0.88 -6.06
C GLY A 97 -6.47 1.47 -7.45
N SER A 98 -7.56 1.63 -8.19
CA SER A 98 -7.56 2.31 -9.49
C SER A 98 -7.27 3.81 -9.34
N PRO A 99 -6.91 4.52 -10.43
CA PRO A 99 -6.78 5.97 -10.43
C PRO A 99 -8.05 6.72 -10.01
N GLU A 100 -9.21 6.16 -10.27
CA GLU A 100 -10.53 6.70 -9.89
C GLU A 100 -10.79 6.54 -8.39
N GLU A 101 -10.39 5.42 -7.82
CA GLU A 101 -10.52 5.15 -6.38
C GLU A 101 -9.51 5.94 -5.54
N LEU A 102 -8.31 6.20 -6.10
CA LEU A 102 -7.20 6.89 -5.44
C LEU A 102 -6.71 8.11 -6.25
N PRO A 103 -7.56 9.12 -6.53
CA PRO A 103 -7.20 10.26 -7.38
C PRO A 103 -6.25 11.25 -6.71
N ASN A 104 -6.18 11.29 -5.38
CA ASN A 104 -5.47 12.32 -4.62
C ASN A 104 -4.01 11.96 -4.40
N ILE A 105 -3.17 12.08 -5.45
CA ILE A 105 -1.72 11.88 -5.35
C ILE A 105 -0.98 13.21 -5.24
N GLN A 106 0.13 13.21 -4.50
CA GLN A 106 0.99 14.40 -4.41
C GLN A 106 1.56 14.76 -5.78
N HIS A 107 1.81 16.06 -6.02
CA HIS A 107 2.32 16.59 -7.29
C HIS A 107 1.48 16.19 -8.52
N ARG A 108 0.14 16.10 -8.35
CA ARG A 108 -0.78 15.61 -9.37
C ARG A 108 -0.68 16.41 -10.70
N LYS A 109 -0.49 17.74 -10.64
CA LYS A 109 -0.38 18.55 -11.87
C LYS A 109 0.82 18.16 -12.72
N GLU A 110 1.98 18.04 -12.09
CA GLU A 110 3.22 17.58 -12.74
C GLU A 110 3.07 16.14 -13.24
N TYR A 111 2.52 15.25 -12.38
CA TYR A 111 2.28 13.87 -12.73
C TYR A 111 1.42 13.74 -14.01
N VAL A 112 0.28 14.45 -14.08
CA VAL A 112 -0.61 14.39 -15.25
C VAL A 112 0.07 14.96 -16.51
N ALA A 113 0.86 16.04 -16.35
CA ALA A 113 1.57 16.65 -17.47
C ALA A 113 2.70 15.79 -18.05
N THR A 114 3.22 14.82 -17.28
CA THR A 114 4.35 13.98 -17.66
C THR A 114 3.97 12.51 -17.88
N ALA A 115 2.73 12.12 -17.59
CA ALA A 115 2.27 10.76 -17.78
C ALA A 115 1.99 10.46 -19.26
N GLU A 116 2.68 9.49 -19.82
CA GLU A 116 2.41 9.02 -21.20
C GLU A 116 1.19 8.08 -21.23
N ARG A 117 0.96 7.37 -20.15
CA ARG A 117 -0.15 6.43 -19.99
C ARG A 117 -0.62 6.43 -18.53
N MET A 118 -1.91 6.21 -18.31
CA MET A 118 -2.47 6.03 -16.96
C MET A 118 -2.30 4.57 -16.52
N PRO A 119 -1.99 4.33 -15.24
CA PRO A 119 -1.93 2.96 -14.72
C PRO A 119 -3.34 2.40 -14.52
N ASP A 120 -3.44 1.07 -14.46
CA ASP A 120 -4.65 0.38 -14.02
C ASP A 120 -4.78 0.42 -12.50
N TYR A 121 -3.64 0.40 -11.78
CA TYR A 121 -3.59 0.44 -10.32
C TYR A 121 -2.49 1.36 -9.80
N ARG A 122 -2.72 1.90 -8.60
CA ARG A 122 -1.75 2.67 -7.80
C ARG A 122 -1.51 2.01 -6.47
N VAL A 123 -0.26 2.03 -5.98
CA VAL A 123 0.07 1.78 -4.58
C VAL A 123 0.42 3.11 -3.93
N THR A 124 -0.37 3.54 -2.94
CA THR A 124 -0.33 4.90 -2.41
C THR A 124 0.17 5.02 -0.98
N CYS A 125 -0.07 4.02 -0.14
CA CYS A 125 0.34 4.04 1.26
C CYS A 125 0.82 2.67 1.72
N ILE A 126 2.00 2.61 2.32
CA ILE A 126 2.53 1.42 2.97
C ILE A 126 2.82 1.76 4.42
N LEU A 127 2.23 1.04 5.35
CA LEU A 127 2.50 1.19 6.78
C LEU A 127 3.01 -0.12 7.36
N VAL A 128 4.02 0.00 8.21
CA VAL A 128 4.52 -1.08 9.07
C VAL A 128 4.41 -0.64 10.51
N GLU A 129 3.94 -1.54 11.37
CA GLU A 129 3.88 -1.31 12.81
C GLU A 129 5.21 -0.85 13.36
N ARG A 130 5.19 0.18 14.22
CA ARG A 130 6.38 0.94 14.62
C ARG A 130 7.51 0.06 15.16
N GLY A 131 7.18 -0.94 15.97
CA GLY A 131 8.16 -1.85 16.58
C GLY A 131 8.78 -2.88 15.61
N LEU A 132 8.19 -3.04 14.40
CA LEU A 132 8.59 -4.06 13.42
C LEU A 132 9.23 -3.45 12.16
N ARG A 133 9.51 -2.15 12.17
CA ARG A 133 10.16 -1.47 11.05
C ARG A 133 11.60 -1.93 10.84
N GLY A 134 12.07 -1.89 9.60
CA GLY A 134 13.42 -2.34 9.25
C GLY A 134 13.57 -3.84 9.04
N GLN A 135 12.50 -4.63 9.19
CA GLN A 135 12.47 -6.09 9.04
C GLN A 135 11.94 -6.57 7.68
N GLY A 136 11.81 -5.69 6.68
CA GLY A 136 11.35 -6.06 5.33
C GLY A 136 9.84 -6.13 5.14
N LEU A 137 9.03 -5.89 6.17
CA LEU A 137 7.55 -6.00 6.11
C LEU A 137 6.90 -5.07 5.08
N ALA A 138 7.50 -3.92 4.80
CA ALA A 138 7.00 -3.03 3.75
C ALA A 138 7.09 -3.66 2.35
N ALA A 139 8.16 -4.41 2.07
CA ALA A 139 8.31 -5.16 0.83
C ALA A 139 7.32 -6.32 0.75
N ILE A 140 7.07 -7.01 1.87
CA ILE A 140 6.04 -8.07 1.94
C ILE A 140 4.65 -7.49 1.66
N ALA A 141 4.31 -6.33 2.25
CA ALA A 141 3.04 -5.66 2.01
C ALA A 141 2.88 -5.22 0.53
N LEU A 142 3.94 -4.66 -0.08
CA LEU A 142 3.95 -4.30 -1.49
C LEU A 142 3.73 -5.53 -2.39
N ARG A 143 4.43 -6.63 -2.10
CA ARG A 143 4.27 -7.90 -2.82
C ARG A 143 2.85 -8.43 -2.69
N GLY A 144 2.27 -8.38 -1.48
CA GLY A 144 0.88 -8.77 -1.24
C GLY A 144 -0.12 -7.94 -2.04
N ALA A 145 0.09 -6.62 -2.17
CA ALA A 145 -0.73 -5.78 -3.03
C ALA A 145 -0.64 -6.20 -4.50
N VAL A 146 0.57 -6.46 -5.01
CA VAL A 146 0.80 -6.97 -6.38
C VAL A 146 0.11 -8.32 -6.61
N GLU A 147 0.16 -9.23 -5.64
CA GLU A 147 -0.51 -10.53 -5.72
C GLU A 147 -2.04 -10.40 -5.77
N LEU A 148 -2.62 -9.50 -4.95
CA LEU A 148 -4.07 -9.24 -4.97
C LEU A 148 -4.49 -8.57 -6.28
N ILE A 149 -3.68 -7.66 -6.83
CA ILE A 149 -3.89 -7.07 -8.16
C ILE A 149 -3.85 -8.17 -9.24
N ALA A 150 -2.89 -9.09 -9.19
CA ALA A 150 -2.82 -10.21 -10.13
C ALA A 150 -4.07 -11.09 -10.07
N GLN A 151 -4.63 -11.32 -8.87
CA GLN A 151 -5.89 -12.06 -8.68
C GLN A 151 -7.11 -11.29 -9.24
N ALA A 152 -7.06 -9.97 -9.24
CA ALA A 152 -8.10 -9.10 -9.80
C ALA A 152 -8.02 -8.94 -11.33
N GLY A 153 -7.03 -9.55 -11.99
CA GLY A 153 -6.87 -9.50 -13.45
C GLY A 153 -5.56 -8.87 -13.93
N GLY A 154 -4.73 -8.37 -13.02
CA GLY A 154 -3.46 -7.74 -13.36
C GLY A 154 -3.62 -6.36 -14.01
N GLY A 155 -2.54 -5.87 -14.61
CA GLY A 155 -2.47 -4.57 -15.30
C GLY A 155 -1.19 -3.81 -14.99
N LEU A 156 -1.13 -2.56 -15.45
CA LEU A 156 -0.02 -1.64 -15.12
C LEU A 156 -0.19 -1.11 -13.70
N VAL A 157 0.78 -1.35 -12.85
CA VAL A 157 0.80 -0.87 -11.47
C VAL A 157 1.86 0.23 -11.32
N GLU A 158 1.46 1.37 -10.78
CA GLU A 158 2.36 2.45 -10.38
C GLU A 158 2.53 2.52 -8.86
N GLY A 159 3.73 2.87 -8.43
CA GLY A 159 4.02 3.31 -7.07
C GLY A 159 4.85 4.59 -7.06
N TYR A 160 4.84 5.31 -5.94
CA TYR A 160 5.44 6.64 -5.85
C TYR A 160 6.48 6.75 -4.71
N PRO A 161 7.47 5.84 -4.66
CA PRO A 161 8.43 5.81 -3.57
C PRO A 161 9.33 7.04 -3.54
N HIS A 162 9.99 7.21 -2.38
CA HIS A 162 11.05 8.19 -2.27
C HIS A 162 12.30 7.72 -3.04
N ASP A 163 12.82 8.61 -3.90
CA ASP A 163 14.14 8.46 -4.49
C ASP A 163 15.17 9.13 -3.55
N THR A 164 15.80 8.30 -2.74
CA THR A 164 16.71 8.79 -1.68
C THR A 164 18.13 8.98 -2.18
N GLY A 165 18.45 8.65 -3.43
CA GLY A 165 19.82 8.70 -3.95
C GLY A 165 20.83 7.91 -3.11
N GLY A 166 20.37 6.89 -2.36
CA GLY A 166 21.21 6.13 -1.43
C GLY A 166 21.41 6.79 -0.06
N VAL A 167 20.92 8.00 0.17
CA VAL A 167 21.06 8.70 1.47
C VAL A 167 20.00 8.22 2.46
N ARG A 168 20.46 7.56 3.54
CA ARG A 168 19.63 6.90 4.57
C ARG A 168 18.92 7.83 5.57
N LYS A 169 18.93 9.15 5.37
CA LYS A 169 18.44 10.13 6.36
C LYS A 169 17.11 10.77 5.94
N LYS A 170 16.00 10.02 6.00
CA LYS A 170 14.66 10.63 6.09
C LYS A 170 13.90 10.00 7.25
N ASN A 171 13.19 10.85 8.02
CA ASN A 171 12.33 10.41 9.11
C ASN A 171 11.32 9.38 8.58
N SER A 172 11.18 8.25 9.25
CA SER A 172 10.33 7.12 8.81
C SER A 172 8.87 7.51 8.59
N SER A 173 8.40 8.62 9.19
CA SER A 173 7.05 9.15 8.96
C SER A 173 6.83 9.69 7.55
N PHE A 174 7.89 10.04 6.82
CA PHE A 174 7.82 10.49 5.43
C PHE A 174 7.97 9.35 4.41
N LEU A 175 8.27 8.12 4.87
CA LEU A 175 8.50 6.97 3.98
C LEU A 175 7.25 6.09 3.80
N TYR A 176 6.06 6.69 3.91
CA TYR A 176 4.79 5.96 3.74
C TYR A 176 4.60 5.35 2.33
N ASN A 177 5.37 5.77 1.34
CA ASN A 177 5.40 5.18 0.00
C ASN A 177 6.59 4.21 -0.20
N GLY A 178 7.40 3.95 0.84
CA GLY A 178 8.61 3.14 0.70
C GLY A 178 9.75 3.87 -0.02
N THR A 179 10.74 3.11 -0.47
CA THR A 179 11.91 3.61 -1.19
C THR A 179 12.02 3.01 -2.59
N ARG A 180 12.65 3.73 -3.51
CA ARG A 180 12.94 3.25 -4.86
C ARG A 180 13.60 1.87 -4.86
N THR A 181 14.65 1.66 -4.06
CA THR A 181 15.35 0.38 -3.97
C THR A 181 14.43 -0.77 -3.50
N MET A 182 13.44 -0.49 -2.63
CA MET A 182 12.46 -1.50 -2.24
C MET A 182 11.59 -1.91 -3.44
N TYR A 183 11.09 -0.95 -4.21
CA TYR A 183 10.30 -1.22 -5.41
C TYR A 183 11.10 -1.97 -6.48
N GLU A 184 12.37 -1.59 -6.72
CA GLU A 184 13.25 -2.29 -7.65
C GLU A 184 13.41 -3.77 -7.29
N ARG A 185 13.56 -4.09 -6.00
CA ARG A 185 13.65 -5.48 -5.50
C ARG A 185 12.35 -6.27 -5.69
N GLU A 186 11.22 -5.59 -5.71
CA GLU A 186 9.91 -6.18 -5.98
C GLU A 186 9.53 -6.13 -7.48
N GLY A 187 10.50 -5.92 -8.37
CA GLY A 187 10.34 -6.02 -9.81
C GLY A 187 9.69 -4.82 -10.49
N PHE A 188 9.65 -3.67 -9.82
CA PHE A 188 9.28 -2.41 -10.46
C PHE A 188 10.48 -1.78 -11.14
N THR A 189 10.23 -1.08 -12.25
CA THR A 189 11.23 -0.29 -12.97
C THR A 189 10.98 1.20 -12.76
N TYR A 190 12.07 1.98 -12.73
CA TYR A 190 11.98 3.43 -12.69
C TYR A 190 11.42 3.95 -14.02
N ASP A 191 10.46 4.87 -13.93
CA ASP A 191 9.87 5.52 -15.09
C ASP A 191 10.30 6.99 -15.17
N ARG A 192 9.92 7.83 -14.21
CA ARG A 192 10.22 9.26 -14.22
C ARG A 192 10.28 9.88 -12.82
N PRO A 193 10.85 11.10 -12.67
CA PRO A 193 10.80 11.82 -11.40
C PRO A 193 9.36 12.25 -11.09
N LYS A 194 9.08 12.51 -9.80
CA LYS A 194 7.79 13.01 -9.30
C LYS A 194 8.02 13.95 -8.14
N GLY A 195 7.95 15.27 -8.39
CA GLY A 195 8.29 16.29 -7.41
C GLY A 195 9.74 16.23 -6.94
N LEU A 196 10.03 16.81 -5.77
CA LEU A 196 11.37 17.04 -5.27
C LEU A 196 12.03 15.84 -4.56
N GLY A 197 11.64 14.63 -4.77
CA GLY A 197 12.30 13.51 -4.08
C GLY A 197 11.52 12.22 -4.07
N ASN A 198 10.52 12.13 -4.93
CA ASN A 198 9.83 10.90 -5.27
C ASN A 198 10.06 10.56 -6.74
N CYS A 199 9.76 9.35 -7.11
CA CYS A 199 9.73 8.90 -8.50
C CYS A 199 8.46 8.10 -8.78
N VAL A 200 8.16 7.92 -10.05
CA VAL A 200 7.19 6.94 -10.51
C VAL A 200 7.93 5.65 -10.79
N MET A 201 7.46 4.58 -10.20
CA MET A 201 7.93 3.21 -10.46
C MET A 201 6.78 2.43 -11.07
N VAL A 202 7.05 1.64 -12.09
CA VAL A 202 6.03 0.90 -12.85
C VAL A 202 6.31 -0.60 -12.86
N ARG A 203 5.25 -1.40 -12.87
CA ARG A 203 5.33 -2.85 -13.06
C ARG A 203 4.10 -3.35 -13.81
N GLU A 204 4.31 -4.08 -14.92
CA GLU A 204 3.25 -4.88 -15.54
C GLU A 204 3.03 -6.15 -14.70
N VAL A 205 1.78 -6.36 -14.31
CA VAL A 205 1.38 -7.50 -13.49
C VAL A 205 0.46 -8.38 -14.32
N ALA A 206 0.90 -9.60 -14.62
CA ALA A 206 0.06 -10.56 -15.31
C ALA A 206 -1.08 -11.06 -14.41
N PRO A 207 -2.25 -11.41 -14.96
CA PRO A 207 -3.30 -12.10 -14.23
C PRO A 207 -2.76 -13.37 -13.57
N SER A 208 -3.15 -13.62 -12.32
CA SER A 208 -2.81 -14.90 -11.72
C SER A 208 -3.60 -16.01 -12.42
N THR A 209 -2.89 -17.01 -12.98
CA THR A 209 -3.55 -18.23 -13.44
C THR A 209 -4.17 -18.92 -12.24
N ARG A 210 -5.51 -19.00 -12.22
CA ARG A 210 -6.21 -19.85 -11.23
C ARG A 210 -5.87 -21.31 -11.55
N ASN A 211 -5.14 -21.94 -10.66
CA ASN A 211 -5.14 -23.41 -10.57
C ASN A 211 -6.30 -23.85 -9.70
#